data_59b0a58d52c3107be2b29122b68322c4
#
_entry.id   59b0a58d52c3107be2b29122b68322c4
#
_cell.length_a   1.000
_cell.length_b   1.000
_cell.length_c   1.000
_cell.angle_alpha   90.00
_cell.angle_beta   90.00
_cell.angle_gamma   90.00
#
_symmetry.space_group_name_H-M   'P 1'
#
loop_
_entity.id
_entity.type
_entity.pdbx_description
1 polymer ?
#
loop_
_entity_poly.entity_id
_entity_poly.type
_entity_poly.pdbx_seq_one_letter_code
_entity_poly.pdbx_strand_id
1 'polypeptide(L)'
;NKESNYPLSFGKGSNREGGIREPMIVYWPGVTKAESVCATPVIIEDFFPTILEIAGAKKIQAPQVVDGKSFVALLKGGSMNPNRPLLFHTPNVWGEGNGNNSRYSPSTAMRQGDWKLIYWHPDQKFELFNLKEDISEEHNLAEQQPERVKAMARTMTALLKERKAQMSTYKKNNPAGAREGAPVPWPDQAAARL
;
A
#
# COMPACT_ATOMS: atom_id res chain seq x y z
N ASN A 1 24.92 -6.20 0.65
CA ASN A 1 24.74 -4.99 -0.15
C ASN A 1 23.53 -4.26 0.37
N LYS A 2 23.76 -3.12 1.06
CA LYS A 2 22.67 -2.20 1.38
C LYS A 2 22.13 -1.67 0.06
N GLU A 3 20.83 -1.84 -0.18
CA GLU A 3 20.19 -1.32 -1.39
C GLU A 3 20.29 0.22 -1.42
N SER A 4 20.19 0.81 -2.61
CA SER A 4 20.34 2.27 -2.82
C SER A 4 19.34 3.13 -2.04
N ASN A 5 18.23 2.53 -1.56
CA ASN A 5 17.16 3.21 -0.83
C ASN A 5 17.31 3.15 0.71
N TYR A 6 18.46 2.68 1.22
CA TYR A 6 18.66 2.65 2.67
C TYR A 6 18.38 4.01 3.33
N PRO A 7 17.65 4.09 4.48
CA PRO A 7 17.26 2.98 5.37
C PRO A 7 15.99 2.21 4.95
N LEU A 8 15.33 2.56 3.86
CA LEU A 8 14.13 1.88 3.39
C LEU A 8 14.47 0.50 2.85
N SER A 9 13.62 -0.49 3.15
CA SER A 9 13.83 -1.86 2.72
C SER A 9 13.48 -2.06 1.25
N PHE A 10 14.27 -2.88 0.56
CA PHE A 10 14.09 -3.22 -0.85
C PHE A 10 14.12 -2.00 -1.80
N GLY A 11 13.40 -2.06 -2.92
CA GLY A 11 13.36 -1.03 -3.96
C GLY A 11 12.28 -1.32 -4.99
N LYS A 12 12.41 -0.74 -6.17
CA LYS A 12 11.44 -0.82 -7.28
C LYS A 12 10.86 -2.22 -7.47
N GLY A 13 9.53 -2.30 -7.59
CA GLY A 13 8.78 -3.55 -7.79
C GLY A 13 8.38 -4.27 -6.51
N SER A 14 8.72 -3.74 -5.33
CA SER A 14 8.34 -4.26 -4.03
C SER A 14 7.23 -3.43 -3.39
N ASN A 15 6.38 -4.06 -2.59
CA ASN A 15 5.43 -3.39 -1.70
C ASN A 15 6.04 -2.99 -0.33
N ARG A 16 7.37 -3.07 -0.19
CA ARG A 16 8.15 -2.53 0.93
C ARG A 16 8.37 -1.02 0.78
N GLU A 17 8.75 -0.34 1.86
CA GLU A 17 8.92 1.13 1.84
C GLU A 17 9.86 1.60 0.74
N GLY A 18 10.97 0.91 0.49
CA GLY A 18 11.91 1.26 -0.58
C GLY A 18 11.35 1.08 -2.00
N GLY A 19 10.22 0.38 -2.15
CA GLY A 19 9.55 0.20 -3.44
C GLY A 19 8.37 1.12 -3.68
N ILE A 20 7.76 1.66 -2.61
CA ILE A 20 6.53 2.45 -2.71
C ILE A 20 6.65 3.87 -2.17
N ARG A 21 7.68 4.17 -1.39
CA ARG A 21 7.89 5.50 -0.80
C ARG A 21 8.78 6.34 -1.69
N GLU A 22 8.21 7.44 -2.20
CA GLU A 22 8.91 8.39 -3.04
C GLU A 22 8.93 9.78 -2.39
N PRO A 23 10.03 10.54 -2.49
CA PRO A 23 10.06 11.94 -2.08
C PRO A 23 9.20 12.76 -3.05
N MET A 24 8.48 13.74 -2.51
CA MET A 24 7.68 14.67 -3.30
C MET A 24 8.01 16.12 -2.93
N ILE A 25 8.22 16.96 -3.95
CA ILE A 25 8.37 18.39 -3.79
C ILE A 25 7.27 19.07 -4.60
N VAL A 26 6.55 19.99 -3.96
CA VAL A 26 5.49 20.78 -4.62
C VAL A 26 5.82 22.25 -4.49
N TYR A 27 5.84 22.93 -5.62
CA TYR A 27 5.96 24.38 -5.70
C TYR A 27 4.69 24.96 -6.33
N TRP A 28 3.95 25.74 -5.55
CA TRP A 28 2.75 26.45 -5.99
C TRP A 28 2.83 27.90 -5.53
N PRO A 29 3.21 28.83 -6.45
CA PRO A 29 3.41 30.23 -6.10
C PRO A 29 2.19 30.84 -5.39
N GLY A 30 2.43 31.54 -4.29
CA GLY A 30 1.40 32.17 -3.47
C GLY A 30 0.56 31.25 -2.60
N VAL A 31 0.78 29.93 -2.67
CA VAL A 31 0.02 28.93 -1.89
C VAL A 31 0.92 28.10 -0.98
N THR A 32 1.95 27.43 -1.53
CA THR A 32 2.88 26.64 -0.72
C THR A 32 3.89 27.55 -0.02
N LYS A 33 4.05 27.36 1.30
CA LYS A 33 5.06 28.10 2.09
C LYS A 33 6.44 27.54 1.80
N ALA A 34 7.41 28.41 1.53
CA ALA A 34 8.80 28.01 1.38
C ALA A 34 9.32 27.25 2.62
N GLU A 35 10.21 26.30 2.42
CA GLU A 35 10.84 25.49 3.47
C GLU A 35 9.88 24.70 4.37
N SER A 36 8.58 24.61 3.98
CA SER A 36 7.61 23.82 4.75
C SER A 36 7.77 22.32 4.45
N VAL A 37 7.58 21.49 5.48
CA VAL A 37 7.60 20.03 5.39
C VAL A 37 6.26 19.48 5.84
N CYS A 38 5.73 18.50 5.09
CA CYS A 38 4.51 17.78 5.43
C CYS A 38 4.80 16.29 5.48
N ALA A 39 4.58 15.66 6.63
CA ALA A 39 4.80 14.23 6.83
C ALA A 39 3.55 13.37 6.58
N THR A 40 2.40 13.97 6.23
CA THR A 40 1.17 13.23 5.94
C THR A 40 1.33 12.43 4.65
N PRO A 41 1.18 11.09 4.68
CA PRO A 41 1.33 10.27 3.47
C PRO A 41 0.21 10.56 2.45
N VAL A 42 0.61 10.65 1.19
CA VAL A 42 -0.28 10.70 0.03
C VAL A 42 0.06 9.55 -0.91
N ILE A 43 -0.83 9.22 -1.82
CA ILE A 43 -0.66 8.15 -2.81
C ILE A 43 -0.94 8.68 -4.21
N ILE A 44 -0.47 7.97 -5.25
CA ILE A 44 -0.55 8.44 -6.63
C ILE A 44 -1.98 8.79 -7.09
N GLU A 45 -2.98 8.04 -6.62
CA GLU A 45 -4.40 8.28 -6.94
C GLU A 45 -4.90 9.64 -6.45
N ASP A 46 -4.23 10.23 -5.46
CA ASP A 46 -4.60 11.54 -4.89
C ASP A 46 -4.28 12.70 -5.84
N PHE A 47 -3.38 12.51 -6.81
CA PHE A 47 -2.99 13.57 -7.74
C PHE A 47 -4.15 13.99 -8.64
N PHE A 48 -4.93 13.05 -9.15
CA PHE A 48 -6.04 13.37 -10.04
C PHE A 48 -7.06 14.34 -9.41
N PRO A 49 -7.67 14.05 -8.24
CA PRO A 49 -8.58 14.99 -7.60
C PRO A 49 -7.88 16.29 -7.15
N THR A 50 -6.59 16.23 -6.78
CA THR A 50 -5.83 17.42 -6.41
C THR A 50 -5.64 18.37 -7.58
N ILE A 51 -5.23 17.86 -8.74
CA ILE A 51 -5.04 18.67 -9.95
C ILE A 51 -6.36 19.29 -10.40
N LEU A 52 -7.45 18.54 -10.35
CA LEU A 52 -8.79 19.07 -10.69
C LEU A 52 -9.21 20.19 -9.72
N GLU A 53 -8.97 20.04 -8.42
CA GLU A 53 -9.28 21.09 -7.44
C GLU A 53 -8.42 22.35 -7.68
N ILE A 54 -7.12 22.19 -7.97
CA ILE A 54 -6.22 23.30 -8.33
C ILE A 54 -6.73 24.02 -9.57
N ALA A 55 -7.24 23.28 -10.56
CA ALA A 55 -7.81 23.84 -11.79
C ALA A 55 -9.20 24.46 -11.59
N GLY A 56 -9.76 24.45 -10.39
CA GLY A 56 -11.05 25.07 -10.08
C GLY A 56 -12.27 24.22 -10.46
N ALA A 57 -12.10 22.92 -10.67
CA ALA A 57 -13.22 22.04 -10.94
C ALA A 57 -14.14 21.95 -9.71
N LYS A 58 -15.41 22.36 -9.87
CA LYS A 58 -16.39 22.35 -8.80
C LYS A 58 -16.93 20.94 -8.48
N LYS A 59 -16.86 20.03 -9.44
CA LYS A 59 -17.32 18.65 -9.33
C LYS A 59 -16.44 17.75 -10.22
N ILE A 60 -15.95 16.66 -9.63
CA ILE A 60 -15.25 15.64 -10.40
C ILE A 60 -16.30 14.82 -11.16
N GLN A 61 -16.24 14.88 -12.48
CA GLN A 61 -17.01 14.03 -13.37
C GLN A 61 -16.02 13.06 -14.02
N ALA A 62 -16.00 11.81 -13.56
CA ALA A 62 -15.15 10.78 -14.10
C ALA A 62 -16.01 9.57 -14.51
N PRO A 63 -15.66 8.85 -15.60
CA PRO A 63 -16.36 7.64 -16.01
C PRO A 63 -16.18 6.47 -15.04
N GLN A 64 -15.22 6.58 -14.15
CA GLN A 64 -14.87 5.57 -13.15
C GLN A 64 -14.82 6.18 -11.75
N VAL A 65 -14.84 5.31 -10.74
CA VAL A 65 -14.68 5.73 -9.34
C VAL A 65 -13.29 6.34 -9.14
N VAL A 66 -13.24 7.47 -8.43
CA VAL A 66 -11.98 8.14 -8.07
C VAL A 66 -11.64 7.74 -6.63
N ASP A 67 -10.64 6.89 -6.49
CA ASP A 67 -10.20 6.35 -5.19
C ASP A 67 -9.40 7.36 -4.37
N GLY A 68 -8.74 8.32 -5.03
CA GLY A 68 -7.90 9.34 -4.41
C GLY A 68 -8.66 10.40 -3.64
N LYS A 69 -7.94 11.13 -2.80
CA LYS A 69 -8.40 12.29 -2.04
C LYS A 69 -7.52 13.48 -2.37
N SER A 70 -8.12 14.63 -2.66
CA SER A 70 -7.32 15.85 -2.88
C SER A 70 -6.50 16.21 -1.64
N PHE A 71 -5.23 16.50 -1.84
CA PHE A 71 -4.32 16.99 -0.80
C PHE A 71 -4.06 18.51 -0.88
N VAL A 72 -4.89 19.27 -1.58
CA VAL A 72 -4.80 20.73 -1.62
C VAL A 72 -4.80 21.36 -0.22
N ALA A 73 -5.55 20.77 0.72
CA ALA A 73 -5.54 21.22 2.12
C ALA A 73 -4.12 21.16 2.72
N LEU A 74 -3.34 20.10 2.45
CA LEU A 74 -1.94 19.98 2.92
C LEU A 74 -1.06 21.06 2.28
N LEU A 75 -1.25 21.35 0.99
CA LEU A 75 -0.48 22.38 0.27
C LEU A 75 -0.72 23.78 0.83
N LYS A 76 -1.89 24.02 1.41
CA LYS A 76 -2.27 25.26 2.09
C LYS A 76 -1.92 25.30 3.58
N GLY A 77 -1.14 24.30 4.08
CA GLY A 77 -0.77 24.19 5.50
C GLY A 77 -1.86 23.66 6.42
N GLY A 78 -2.94 23.10 5.88
CA GLY A 78 -3.99 22.40 6.62
C GLY A 78 -3.66 20.95 6.89
N SER A 79 -4.67 20.13 7.15
CA SER A 79 -4.50 18.72 7.51
C SER A 79 -5.41 17.78 6.72
N MET A 80 -5.02 16.51 6.67
CA MET A 80 -5.84 15.38 6.23
C MET A 80 -5.79 14.29 7.30
N ASN A 81 -6.75 13.34 7.24
CA ASN A 81 -6.74 12.20 8.14
C ASN A 81 -5.46 11.36 7.96
N PRO A 82 -4.52 11.35 8.92
CA PRO A 82 -3.27 10.61 8.81
C PRO A 82 -3.46 9.10 8.89
N ASN A 83 -4.62 8.65 9.41
CA ASN A 83 -4.98 7.23 9.54
C ASN A 83 -5.81 6.71 8.36
N ARG A 84 -5.88 7.46 7.27
CA ARG A 84 -6.49 6.99 6.03
C ARG A 84 -5.72 5.78 5.51
N PRO A 85 -6.39 4.64 5.21
CA PRO A 85 -5.68 3.49 4.65
C PRO A 85 -5.21 3.80 3.22
N LEU A 86 -3.94 3.51 2.95
CA LEU A 86 -3.31 3.56 1.64
C LEU A 86 -3.04 2.13 1.19
N LEU A 87 -3.59 1.74 0.02
CA LEU A 87 -3.57 0.37 -0.46
C LEU A 87 -2.65 0.23 -1.68
N PHE A 88 -1.74 -0.75 -1.64
CA PHE A 88 -0.82 -1.11 -2.72
C PHE A 88 -1.07 -2.57 -3.07
N HIS A 89 -1.58 -2.84 -4.27
CA HIS A 89 -2.01 -4.17 -4.68
C HIS A 89 -1.28 -4.62 -5.94
N THR A 90 -0.46 -5.66 -5.79
CA THR A 90 0.34 -6.24 -6.87
C THR A 90 0.01 -7.73 -6.99
N PRO A 91 -1.09 -8.10 -7.70
CA PRO A 91 -1.57 -9.48 -7.73
C PRO A 91 -0.74 -10.39 -8.63
N ASN A 92 0.16 -9.84 -9.44
CA ASN A 92 0.97 -10.59 -10.38
C ASN A 92 2.46 -10.51 -10.03
N VAL A 93 3.23 -11.50 -10.47
CA VAL A 93 4.69 -11.43 -10.42
C VAL A 93 5.16 -10.33 -11.37
N TRP A 94 6.05 -9.47 -10.89
CA TRP A 94 6.64 -8.42 -11.69
C TRP A 94 8.10 -8.76 -12.03
N GLY A 95 8.46 -8.67 -13.32
CA GLY A 95 9.79 -9.01 -13.82
C GLY A 95 10.03 -10.51 -14.02
N GLU A 96 11.26 -10.88 -14.38
CA GLU A 96 11.69 -12.26 -14.70
C GLU A 96 11.97 -13.13 -13.46
N GLY A 97 11.50 -12.73 -12.29
CA GLY A 97 11.67 -13.51 -11.07
C GLY A 97 10.82 -14.78 -11.10
N ASN A 98 11.45 -15.94 -10.86
CA ASN A 98 10.80 -17.25 -10.77
C ASN A 98 10.01 -17.47 -9.47
N GLY A 99 9.31 -16.45 -8.99
CA GLY A 99 8.30 -16.54 -7.92
C GLY A 99 8.83 -16.75 -6.49
N ASN A 100 10.07 -17.18 -6.32
CA ASN A 100 10.70 -17.41 -5.02
C ASN A 100 11.43 -16.16 -4.46
N ASN A 101 11.49 -15.08 -5.22
CA ASN A 101 12.06 -13.83 -4.74
C ASN A 101 10.94 -13.00 -4.09
N SER A 102 10.94 -12.86 -2.78
CA SER A 102 9.95 -12.12 -2.01
C SER A 102 9.75 -10.67 -2.49
N ARG A 103 10.76 -10.06 -3.10
CA ARG A 103 10.70 -8.70 -3.65
C ARG A 103 9.61 -8.54 -4.73
N TYR A 104 9.47 -9.52 -5.62
CA TYR A 104 8.55 -9.48 -6.76
C TYR A 104 7.36 -10.42 -6.62
N SER A 105 7.18 -10.99 -5.44
CA SER A 105 6.06 -11.89 -5.17
C SER A 105 4.73 -11.13 -5.15
N PRO A 106 3.65 -11.73 -5.68
CA PRO A 106 2.33 -11.17 -5.55
C PRO A 106 1.97 -10.86 -4.10
N SER A 107 1.54 -9.64 -3.86
CA SER A 107 1.23 -9.20 -2.50
C SER A 107 0.27 -8.01 -2.50
N THR A 108 -0.33 -7.77 -1.35
CA THR A 108 -1.08 -6.55 -1.05
C THR A 108 -0.49 -5.93 0.20
N ALA A 109 -0.11 -4.66 0.14
CA ALA A 109 0.26 -3.90 1.31
C ALA A 109 -0.78 -2.81 1.61
N MET A 110 -0.97 -2.53 2.89
CA MET A 110 -1.80 -1.43 3.36
C MET A 110 -1.08 -0.69 4.47
N ARG A 111 -0.90 0.61 4.28
CA ARG A 111 -0.47 1.52 5.33
C ARG A 111 -1.68 2.21 5.95
N GLN A 112 -1.74 2.26 7.29
CA GLN A 112 -2.76 2.99 8.03
C GLN A 112 -2.12 3.65 9.25
N GLY A 113 -1.96 4.96 9.20
CA GLY A 113 -1.15 5.69 10.17
C GLY A 113 0.31 5.22 10.15
N ASP A 114 0.80 4.83 11.34
CA ASP A 114 2.16 4.32 11.51
C ASP A 114 2.28 2.82 11.21
N TRP A 115 1.18 2.13 10.99
CA TRP A 115 1.17 0.69 10.79
C TRP A 115 1.12 0.32 9.32
N LYS A 116 1.86 -0.73 8.96
CA LYS A 116 1.85 -1.34 7.64
C LYS A 116 1.67 -2.84 7.74
N LEU A 117 0.66 -3.36 7.03
CA LEU A 117 0.40 -4.79 6.86
C LEU A 117 0.72 -5.17 5.43
N ILE A 118 1.50 -6.24 5.24
CA ILE A 118 1.75 -6.87 3.94
C ILE A 118 1.16 -8.27 3.98
N TYR A 119 0.33 -8.61 3.01
CA TYR A 119 -0.20 -9.94 2.77
C TYR A 119 0.46 -10.53 1.53
N TRP A 120 1.25 -11.60 1.73
CA TRP A 120 1.90 -12.35 0.66
C TRP A 120 0.97 -13.40 0.11
N HIS A 121 0.57 -13.29 -1.17
CA HIS A 121 -0.45 -14.13 -1.78
C HIS A 121 -0.03 -15.60 -1.90
N PRO A 122 1.21 -15.96 -2.31
CA PRO A 122 1.56 -17.35 -2.58
C PRO A 122 1.47 -18.27 -1.37
N ASP A 123 1.95 -17.81 -0.22
CA ASP A 123 2.04 -18.56 1.02
C ASP A 123 1.08 -18.07 2.12
N GLN A 124 0.26 -17.09 1.80
CA GLN A 124 -0.78 -16.53 2.67
C GLN A 124 -0.23 -16.00 4.01
N LYS A 125 1.02 -15.54 4.01
CA LYS A 125 1.68 -15.00 5.18
C LYS A 125 1.44 -13.51 5.34
N PHE A 126 1.55 -13.05 6.59
CA PHE A 126 1.46 -11.65 6.93
C PHE A 126 2.78 -11.14 7.49
N GLU A 127 3.07 -9.88 7.19
CA GLU A 127 4.09 -9.10 7.85
C GLU A 127 3.46 -7.80 8.33
N LEU A 128 3.72 -7.46 9.59
CA LEU A 128 3.19 -6.26 10.25
C LEU A 128 4.35 -5.42 10.78
N PHE A 129 4.38 -4.15 10.43
CA PHE A 129 5.43 -3.23 10.85
C PHE A 129 4.87 -1.95 11.46
N ASN A 130 5.56 -1.42 12.47
CA ASN A 130 5.35 -0.07 12.96
C ASN A 130 6.39 0.85 12.30
N LEU A 131 6.02 1.55 11.24
CA LEU A 131 6.93 2.38 10.45
C LEU A 131 7.51 3.59 11.20
N LYS A 132 6.91 3.98 12.33
CA LYS A 132 7.43 5.02 13.19
C LYS A 132 8.69 4.58 13.92
N GLU A 133 8.71 3.33 14.37
CA GLU A 133 9.80 2.72 15.13
C GLU A 133 10.77 1.93 14.24
N ASP A 134 10.26 1.40 13.10
CA ASP A 134 10.95 0.49 12.21
C ASP A 134 10.66 0.82 10.74
N ILE A 135 11.26 1.92 10.26
CA ILE A 135 11.11 2.36 8.85
C ILE A 135 11.78 1.39 7.87
N SER A 136 12.74 0.60 8.35
CA SER A 136 13.49 -0.39 7.57
C SER A 136 12.74 -1.71 7.42
N GLU A 137 11.60 -1.89 8.10
CA GLU A 137 10.77 -3.12 8.05
C GLU A 137 11.57 -4.39 8.40
N GLU A 138 12.42 -4.31 9.44
CA GLU A 138 13.29 -5.40 9.88
C GLU A 138 12.61 -6.31 10.90
N HIS A 139 11.61 -5.81 11.65
CA HIS A 139 10.97 -6.50 12.76
C HIS A 139 9.50 -6.80 12.46
N ASN A 140 9.22 -8.00 11.97
CA ASN A 140 7.85 -8.44 11.73
C ASN A 140 7.11 -8.71 13.06
N LEU A 141 6.05 -7.94 13.32
CA LEU A 141 5.23 -8.01 14.52
C LEU A 141 3.94 -8.84 14.35
N ALA A 142 3.76 -9.53 13.21
CA ALA A 142 2.50 -10.22 12.92
C ALA A 142 2.13 -11.29 13.93
N GLU A 143 3.08 -12.09 14.39
CA GLU A 143 2.85 -13.13 15.42
C GLU A 143 2.60 -12.55 16.81
N GLN A 144 3.19 -11.38 17.11
CA GLN A 144 3.05 -10.71 18.39
C GLN A 144 1.74 -9.91 18.50
N GLN A 145 1.14 -9.51 17.37
CA GLN A 145 -0.06 -8.69 17.31
C GLN A 145 -1.14 -9.26 16.37
N PRO A 146 -1.60 -10.51 16.59
CA PRO A 146 -2.55 -11.18 15.70
C PRO A 146 -3.87 -10.43 15.56
N GLU A 147 -4.36 -9.80 16.63
CA GLU A 147 -5.61 -9.03 16.58
C GLU A 147 -5.50 -7.77 15.71
N ARG A 148 -4.34 -7.12 15.70
CA ARG A 148 -4.07 -6.00 14.78
C ARG A 148 -4.01 -6.50 13.33
N VAL A 149 -3.35 -7.63 13.08
CA VAL A 149 -3.33 -8.25 11.74
C VAL A 149 -4.76 -8.52 11.28
N LYS A 150 -5.60 -9.16 12.09
CA LYS A 150 -7.01 -9.44 11.76
C LYS A 150 -7.80 -8.17 11.47
N ALA A 151 -7.65 -7.11 12.29
CA ALA A 151 -8.33 -5.84 12.09
C ALA A 151 -7.92 -5.17 10.78
N MET A 152 -6.62 -5.09 10.51
CA MET A 152 -6.10 -4.49 9.28
C MET A 152 -6.44 -5.34 8.05
N ALA A 153 -6.41 -6.68 8.14
CA ALA A 153 -6.79 -7.58 7.06
C ALA A 153 -8.27 -7.42 6.67
N ARG A 154 -9.17 -7.22 7.64
CA ARG A 154 -10.58 -6.89 7.36
C ARG A 154 -10.72 -5.58 6.58
N THR A 155 -10.01 -4.53 6.98
CA THR A 155 -10.01 -3.24 6.27
C THR A 155 -9.45 -3.39 4.86
N MET A 156 -8.33 -4.10 4.72
CA MET A 156 -7.70 -4.40 3.43
C MET A 156 -8.65 -5.14 2.49
N THR A 157 -9.33 -6.19 2.98
CA THR A 157 -10.31 -6.95 2.20
C THR A 157 -11.49 -6.09 1.77
N ALA A 158 -12.01 -5.24 2.66
CA ALA A 158 -13.12 -4.35 2.34
C ALA A 158 -12.76 -3.40 1.18
N LEU A 159 -11.58 -2.77 1.25
CA LEU A 159 -11.08 -1.89 0.19
C LEU A 159 -10.84 -2.61 -1.14
N LEU A 160 -10.25 -3.81 -1.10
CA LEU A 160 -10.04 -4.62 -2.31
C LEU A 160 -11.37 -4.97 -2.99
N LYS A 161 -12.37 -5.37 -2.21
CA LYS A 161 -13.71 -5.68 -2.73
C LYS A 161 -14.43 -4.45 -3.29
N GLU A 162 -14.38 -3.33 -2.57
CA GLU A 162 -14.95 -2.04 -3.01
C GLU A 162 -14.37 -1.62 -4.37
N ARG A 163 -13.06 -1.79 -4.55
CA ARG A 163 -12.35 -1.47 -5.79
C ARG A 163 -12.42 -2.56 -6.85
N LYS A 164 -13.12 -3.65 -6.60
CA LYS A 164 -13.24 -4.82 -7.49
C LYS A 164 -11.87 -5.37 -7.91
N ALA A 165 -10.92 -5.37 -6.99
CA ALA A 165 -9.56 -5.83 -7.23
C ALA A 165 -9.52 -7.32 -7.57
N GLN A 166 -8.68 -7.69 -8.53
CA GLN A 166 -8.43 -9.09 -8.86
C GLN A 166 -7.40 -9.68 -7.91
N MET A 167 -7.74 -10.78 -7.23
CA MET A 167 -6.77 -11.54 -6.46
C MET A 167 -5.91 -12.42 -7.37
N SER A 168 -4.68 -12.72 -6.92
CA SER A 168 -3.83 -13.71 -7.57
C SER A 168 -4.52 -15.07 -7.67
N THR A 169 -4.10 -15.87 -8.62
CA THR A 169 -4.53 -17.26 -8.74
C THR A 169 -3.35 -18.20 -8.54
N TYR A 170 -3.61 -19.40 -8.01
CA TYR A 170 -2.58 -20.40 -7.80
C TYR A 170 -2.06 -20.98 -9.11
N LYS A 171 -0.73 -21.11 -9.22
CA LYS A 171 -0.08 -21.87 -10.28
C LYS A 171 -0.09 -23.36 -9.94
N LYS A 172 0.19 -24.20 -10.95
CA LYS A 172 0.42 -25.63 -10.76
C LYS A 172 1.56 -25.84 -9.75
N ASN A 173 1.42 -26.87 -8.91
CA ASN A 173 2.41 -27.21 -7.88
C ASN A 173 2.71 -26.07 -6.87
N ASN A 174 1.69 -25.30 -6.49
CA ASN A 174 1.85 -24.24 -5.49
C ASN A 174 2.02 -24.81 -4.06
N PRO A 175 2.69 -24.05 -3.14
CA PRO A 175 2.95 -24.51 -1.78
C PRO A 175 1.68 -24.76 -0.94
N ALA A 176 0.56 -24.15 -1.29
CA ALA A 176 -0.71 -24.32 -0.59
C ALA A 176 -1.46 -25.60 -1.00
N GLY A 177 -0.97 -26.37 -1.99
CA GLY A 177 -1.66 -27.54 -2.52
C GLY A 177 -3.02 -27.21 -3.17
N ALA A 178 -3.28 -25.96 -3.47
CA ALA A 178 -4.55 -25.52 -4.04
C ALA A 178 -4.64 -25.87 -5.53
N ARG A 179 -5.88 -26.03 -6.01
CA ARG A 179 -6.14 -26.29 -7.44
C ARG A 179 -5.58 -25.14 -8.29
N GLU A 180 -4.94 -25.45 -9.40
CA GLU A 180 -4.50 -24.47 -10.40
C GLU A 180 -5.67 -23.57 -10.85
N GLY A 181 -5.43 -22.29 -10.93
CA GLY A 181 -6.41 -21.28 -11.30
C GLY A 181 -7.39 -20.88 -10.18
N ALA A 182 -7.36 -21.57 -9.02
CA ALA A 182 -8.17 -21.13 -7.88
C ALA A 182 -7.66 -19.78 -7.36
N PRO A 183 -8.55 -18.85 -6.95
CA PRO A 183 -8.14 -17.58 -6.38
C PRO A 183 -7.45 -17.78 -5.02
N VAL A 184 -6.45 -16.96 -4.74
CA VAL A 184 -5.85 -16.86 -3.41
C VAL A 184 -6.91 -16.29 -2.45
N PRO A 185 -7.00 -16.79 -1.19
CA PRO A 185 -7.93 -16.27 -0.20
C PRO A 185 -7.78 -14.76 0.01
N TRP A 186 -8.89 -14.11 0.34
CA TRP A 186 -8.85 -12.72 0.78
C TRP A 186 -8.04 -12.58 2.08
N PRO A 187 -7.43 -11.41 2.33
CA PRO A 187 -6.61 -11.21 3.54
C PRO A 187 -7.32 -11.56 4.84
N ASP A 188 -8.60 -11.21 5.01
CA ASP A 188 -9.38 -11.53 6.21
C ASP A 188 -9.61 -13.03 6.40
N GLN A 189 -9.81 -13.77 5.30
CA GLN A 189 -9.96 -15.24 5.34
C GLN A 189 -8.65 -15.92 5.73
N ALA A 190 -7.51 -15.41 5.25
CA ALA A 190 -6.20 -15.91 5.64
C ALA A 190 -5.89 -15.55 7.11
N ALA A 191 -6.18 -14.32 7.55
CA ALA A 191 -5.96 -13.87 8.91
C ALA A 191 -6.84 -14.57 9.95
N ALA A 192 -7.99 -15.12 9.55
CA ALA A 192 -8.85 -15.90 10.46
C ALA A 192 -8.18 -17.18 10.98
N ARG A 193 -7.05 -17.58 10.40
CA ARG A 193 -6.28 -18.76 10.80
C ARG A 193 -5.15 -18.45 11.80
N LEU A 194 -4.91 -17.18 12.10
CA LEU A 194 -4.00 -16.69 13.16
C LEU A 194 -4.73 -16.70 14.52
#